data_01c68bd93784d3b87a89ebaf49ed31b2
#
_entry.id   01c68bd93784d3b87a89ebaf49ed31b2
#
_cell.length_a   1.000
_cell.length_b   1.000
_cell.length_c   1.000
_cell.angle_alpha   90.00
_cell.angle_beta   90.00
_cell.angle_gamma   90.00
#
_symmetry.space_group_name_H-M   'P 1'
#
loop_
_entity.id
_entity.type
_entity.pdbx_description
1 polymer ?
#
loop_
_entity_poly.entity_id
_entity_poly.type
_entity_poly.pdbx_seq_one_letter_code
_entity_poly.pdbx_strand_id
1 'polypeptide(L)'
;MLDFTRRMEDSGAAMVAVHGRTRSMLYSGTADWDAIRKVKEQLTIPVIANGDITGGEAAVRCLKRTGADGLMIGRSVFGDPWIFQEVNAALAGKVYAGRPCLKDRVAVAVRQFQLAEEDHGEHIACLEARKHFAWYLKGVPHSGYYKNQISSLTTMEDIYRVAKDVVRDLT
;
A
#
# COMPACT_ATOMS: atom_id res chain seq x y z
N MET A 1 -25.51 -0.64 4.56
CA MET A 1 -24.38 0.31 4.37
C MET A 1 -24.87 1.74 4.21
N LEU A 2 -25.76 2.04 3.31
CA LEU A 2 -26.26 3.41 3.04
C LEU A 2 -26.85 4.10 4.29
N ASP A 3 -27.77 3.45 5.00
CA ASP A 3 -28.34 3.98 6.23
C ASP A 3 -27.25 4.24 7.32
N PHE A 4 -26.28 3.35 7.43
CA PHE A 4 -25.18 3.50 8.37
C PHE A 4 -24.30 4.72 8.05
N THR A 5 -23.90 4.91 6.79
CA THR A 5 -23.07 6.05 6.40
C THR A 5 -23.81 7.38 6.56
N ARG A 6 -25.13 7.41 6.32
CA ARG A 6 -25.94 8.60 6.59
C ARG A 6 -25.95 8.95 8.07
N ARG A 7 -26.17 7.97 8.95
CA ARG A 7 -26.13 8.20 10.41
C ARG A 7 -24.77 8.70 10.89
N MET A 8 -23.66 8.26 10.25
CA MET A 8 -22.33 8.79 10.58
C MET A 8 -22.22 10.27 10.21
N GLU A 9 -22.70 10.67 9.04
CA GLU A 9 -22.77 12.08 8.65
C GLU A 9 -23.65 12.90 9.60
N ASP A 10 -24.85 12.42 9.91
CA ASP A 10 -25.79 13.07 10.85
C ASP A 10 -25.20 13.19 12.27
N SER A 11 -24.27 12.29 12.65
CA SER A 11 -23.55 12.31 13.92
C SER A 11 -22.30 13.20 13.92
N GLY A 12 -22.03 13.93 12.82
CA GLY A 12 -20.94 14.90 12.71
C GLY A 12 -19.63 14.34 12.14
N ALA A 13 -19.63 13.20 11.46
CA ALA A 13 -18.45 12.76 10.74
C ALA A 13 -18.09 13.77 9.65
N ALA A 14 -16.82 14.21 9.62
CA ALA A 14 -16.32 15.17 8.63
C ALA A 14 -15.96 14.50 7.27
N MET A 15 -15.77 13.19 7.25
CA MET A 15 -15.39 12.39 6.10
C MET A 15 -15.67 10.91 6.39
N VAL A 16 -15.93 10.11 5.36
CA VAL A 16 -16.00 8.64 5.49
C VAL A 16 -15.10 7.95 4.47
N ALA A 17 -14.40 6.90 4.90
CA ALA A 17 -13.71 5.98 4.01
C ALA A 17 -14.53 4.69 3.86
N VAL A 18 -14.76 4.27 2.61
CA VAL A 18 -15.60 3.11 2.31
C VAL A 18 -14.77 2.05 1.59
N HIS A 19 -14.69 0.85 2.18
CA HIS A 19 -14.09 -0.31 1.52
C HIS A 19 -15.15 -1.05 0.69
N GLY A 20 -14.83 -1.32 -0.59
CA GLY A 20 -15.74 -1.99 -1.52
C GLY A 20 -15.92 -3.51 -1.29
N ARG A 21 -15.48 -4.07 -0.15
CA ARG A 21 -15.74 -5.47 0.25
C ARG A 21 -16.40 -5.54 1.60
N THR A 22 -17.25 -6.55 1.79
CA THR A 22 -17.77 -6.89 3.12
C THR A 22 -16.71 -7.62 3.97
N ARG A 23 -16.90 -7.62 5.29
CA ARG A 23 -16.03 -8.36 6.21
C ARG A 23 -15.93 -9.86 5.85
N SER A 24 -17.02 -10.48 5.43
CA SER A 24 -17.07 -11.89 5.06
C SER A 24 -16.31 -12.22 3.77
N MET A 25 -16.16 -11.26 2.87
CA MET A 25 -15.37 -11.44 1.64
C MET A 25 -13.86 -11.46 1.91
N LEU A 26 -13.40 -10.85 3.00
CA LEU A 26 -11.97 -10.64 3.27
C LEU A 26 -11.25 -10.05 2.05
N TYR A 27 -10.45 -10.87 1.36
CA TYR A 27 -9.68 -10.47 0.17
C TYR A 27 -10.17 -11.16 -1.11
N SER A 28 -11.24 -11.96 -1.04
CA SER A 28 -11.80 -12.65 -2.21
C SER A 28 -12.60 -11.73 -3.10
N GLY A 29 -12.75 -12.11 -4.36
CA GLY A 29 -13.51 -11.34 -5.35
C GLY A 29 -12.90 -9.97 -5.66
N THR A 30 -13.72 -9.06 -6.16
CA THR A 30 -13.37 -7.67 -6.49
C THR A 30 -14.11 -6.69 -5.58
N ALA A 31 -13.50 -5.52 -5.33
CA ALA A 31 -14.14 -4.44 -4.60
C ALA A 31 -15.32 -3.88 -5.41
N ASP A 32 -16.47 -3.76 -4.77
CA ASP A 32 -17.68 -3.20 -5.35
C ASP A 32 -17.62 -1.65 -5.34
N TRP A 33 -17.10 -1.10 -6.42
CA TRP A 33 -17.02 0.35 -6.58
C TRP A 33 -18.40 1.00 -6.81
N ASP A 34 -19.41 0.26 -7.28
CA ASP A 34 -20.77 0.79 -7.42
C ASP A 34 -21.45 0.98 -6.06
N ALA A 35 -21.12 0.14 -5.08
CA ALA A 35 -21.53 0.35 -3.70
C ALA A 35 -20.94 1.63 -3.12
N ILE A 36 -19.66 1.93 -3.42
CA ILE A 36 -19.01 3.18 -3.01
C ILE A 36 -19.66 4.39 -3.69
N ARG A 37 -19.96 4.29 -4.98
CA ARG A 37 -20.69 5.33 -5.73
C ARG A 37 -22.02 5.68 -5.07
N LYS A 38 -22.83 4.68 -4.72
CA LYS A 38 -24.12 4.90 -4.03
C LYS A 38 -23.96 5.64 -2.70
N VAL A 39 -22.88 5.36 -1.95
CA VAL A 39 -22.56 6.12 -0.73
C VAL A 39 -22.22 7.56 -1.07
N LYS A 40 -21.37 7.80 -2.09
CA LYS A 40 -21.02 9.17 -2.52
C LYS A 40 -22.22 9.96 -3.00
N GLU A 41 -23.14 9.35 -3.73
CA GLU A 41 -24.38 10.00 -4.20
C GLU A 41 -25.32 10.42 -3.06
N GLN A 42 -25.24 9.75 -1.90
CA GLN A 42 -26.09 10.00 -0.75
C GLN A 42 -25.51 11.05 0.21
N LEU A 43 -24.19 11.14 0.35
CA LEU A 43 -23.52 11.97 1.35
C LEU A 43 -23.09 13.32 0.78
N THR A 44 -23.11 14.34 1.63
CA THR A 44 -22.58 15.68 1.33
C THR A 44 -21.11 15.84 1.75
N ILE A 45 -20.68 15.07 2.76
CA ILE A 45 -19.29 15.03 3.22
C ILE A 45 -18.38 14.26 2.26
N PRO A 46 -17.05 14.49 2.30
CA PRO A 46 -16.09 13.76 1.49
C PRO A 46 -16.15 12.24 1.70
N VAL A 47 -16.10 11.49 0.59
CA VAL A 47 -16.04 10.02 0.56
C VAL A 47 -14.72 9.57 -0.03
N ILE A 48 -14.00 8.73 0.70
CA ILE A 48 -12.73 8.13 0.28
C ILE A 48 -12.98 6.69 -0.16
N ALA A 49 -12.68 6.39 -1.43
CA ALA A 49 -12.83 5.04 -1.96
C ALA A 49 -11.62 4.17 -1.61
N ASN A 50 -11.90 2.95 -1.09
CA ASN A 50 -10.89 1.96 -0.77
C ASN A 50 -11.23 0.60 -1.39
N GLY A 51 -10.21 -0.08 -1.91
CA GLY A 51 -10.28 -1.43 -2.46
C GLY A 51 -9.85 -1.51 -3.93
N ASP A 52 -8.93 -2.44 -4.20
CA ASP A 52 -8.38 -2.81 -5.51
C ASP A 52 -7.73 -1.65 -6.30
N ILE A 53 -7.17 -0.68 -5.58
CA ILE A 53 -6.35 0.38 -6.17
C ILE A 53 -4.92 -0.15 -6.25
N THR A 54 -4.54 -0.64 -7.43
CA THR A 54 -3.28 -1.37 -7.67
C THR A 54 -2.23 -0.57 -8.44
N GLY A 55 -2.52 0.71 -8.75
CA GLY A 55 -1.66 1.62 -9.49
C GLY A 55 -2.46 2.78 -10.07
N GLY A 56 -1.80 3.62 -10.86
CA GLY A 56 -2.37 4.85 -11.39
C GLY A 56 -3.61 4.66 -12.24
N GLU A 57 -3.60 3.66 -13.14
CA GLU A 57 -4.75 3.37 -14.00
C GLU A 57 -5.98 2.92 -13.19
N ALA A 58 -5.78 2.04 -12.19
CA ALA A 58 -6.86 1.61 -11.30
C ALA A 58 -7.42 2.78 -10.48
N ALA A 59 -6.55 3.69 -10.03
CA ALA A 59 -6.94 4.91 -9.32
C ALA A 59 -7.85 5.81 -10.17
N VAL A 60 -7.47 6.09 -11.41
CA VAL A 60 -8.28 6.90 -12.35
C VAL A 60 -9.62 6.24 -12.61
N ARG A 61 -9.65 4.92 -12.87
CA ARG A 61 -10.92 4.18 -13.08
C ARG A 61 -11.81 4.21 -11.84
N CYS A 62 -11.21 4.04 -10.65
CA CYS A 62 -11.95 4.05 -9.39
C CYS A 62 -12.63 5.40 -9.17
N LEU A 63 -11.90 6.52 -9.26
CA LEU A 63 -12.49 7.86 -9.10
C LEU A 63 -13.56 8.15 -10.14
N LYS A 64 -13.32 7.80 -11.42
CA LYS A 64 -14.35 7.98 -12.48
C LYS A 64 -15.62 7.19 -12.21
N ARG A 65 -15.50 5.95 -11.68
CA ARG A 65 -16.66 5.08 -11.44
C ARG A 65 -17.42 5.44 -10.17
N THR A 66 -16.69 5.85 -9.12
CA THR A 66 -17.28 6.09 -7.79
C THR A 66 -17.72 7.54 -7.60
N GLY A 67 -17.09 8.50 -8.26
CA GLY A 67 -17.23 9.92 -7.96
C GLY A 67 -16.66 10.32 -6.59
N ALA A 68 -15.89 9.45 -5.94
CA ALA A 68 -15.29 9.70 -4.63
C ALA A 68 -14.32 10.89 -4.67
N ASP A 69 -14.16 11.56 -3.53
CA ASP A 69 -13.32 12.76 -3.39
C ASP A 69 -11.83 12.40 -3.22
N GLY A 70 -11.55 11.14 -2.83
CA GLY A 70 -10.18 10.68 -2.66
C GLY A 70 -10.09 9.15 -2.65
N LEU A 71 -8.86 8.67 -2.53
CA LEU A 71 -8.53 7.25 -2.56
C LEU A 71 -7.74 6.85 -1.32
N MET A 72 -8.03 5.66 -0.80
CA MET A 72 -7.20 5.00 0.23
C MET A 72 -6.56 3.75 -0.37
N ILE A 73 -5.23 3.70 -0.38
CA ILE A 73 -4.46 2.58 -0.91
C ILE A 73 -4.04 1.69 0.26
N GLY A 74 -4.37 0.41 0.18
CA GLY A 74 -3.99 -0.59 1.19
C GLY A 74 -2.81 -1.43 0.73
N ARG A 75 -3.04 -2.73 0.50
CA ARG A 75 -2.00 -3.73 0.24
C ARG A 75 -1.02 -3.41 -0.89
N SER A 76 -1.43 -2.61 -1.86
CA SER A 76 -0.58 -2.27 -3.01
C SER A 76 0.63 -1.40 -2.64
N VAL A 77 0.63 -0.78 -1.45
CA VAL A 77 1.79 -0.02 -0.94
C VAL A 77 2.90 -0.92 -0.39
N PHE A 78 2.62 -2.19 -0.12
CA PHE A 78 3.60 -3.09 0.47
C PHE A 78 4.79 -3.32 -0.48
N GLY A 79 5.97 -2.87 -0.04
CA GLY A 79 7.20 -2.89 -0.82
C GLY A 79 7.19 -1.93 -2.04
N ASP A 80 6.18 -1.06 -2.12
CA ASP A 80 6.04 -0.07 -3.18
C ASP A 80 5.42 1.25 -2.70
N PRO A 81 6.09 2.01 -1.84
CA PRO A 81 5.58 3.31 -1.41
C PRO A 81 5.48 4.34 -2.55
N TRP A 82 6.14 4.09 -3.67
CA TRP A 82 6.10 4.96 -4.86
C TRP A 82 4.77 4.90 -5.62
N ILE A 83 3.89 3.95 -5.29
CA ILE A 83 2.54 3.88 -5.84
C ILE A 83 1.77 5.20 -5.67
N PHE A 84 2.03 5.97 -4.61
CA PHE A 84 1.42 7.28 -4.43
C PHE A 84 1.89 8.29 -5.49
N GLN A 85 3.15 8.24 -5.90
CA GLN A 85 3.67 9.08 -6.99
C GLN A 85 3.06 8.68 -8.32
N GLU A 86 2.95 7.36 -8.59
CA GLU A 86 2.29 6.82 -9.78
C GLU A 86 0.83 7.27 -9.85
N VAL A 87 0.09 7.11 -8.77
CA VAL A 87 -1.33 7.49 -8.69
C VAL A 87 -1.49 9.00 -8.91
N ASN A 88 -0.69 9.83 -8.23
CA ASN A 88 -0.75 11.28 -8.40
C ASN A 88 -0.39 11.71 -9.82
N ALA A 89 0.60 11.08 -10.45
CA ALA A 89 0.93 11.36 -11.84
C ALA A 89 -0.22 11.00 -12.78
N ALA A 90 -0.83 9.81 -12.62
CA ALA A 90 -1.96 9.37 -13.42
C ALA A 90 -3.18 10.28 -13.27
N LEU A 91 -3.50 10.72 -12.05
CA LEU A 91 -4.60 11.65 -11.79
C LEU A 91 -4.35 13.03 -12.38
N ALA A 92 -3.08 13.45 -12.45
CA ALA A 92 -2.68 14.71 -13.09
C ALA A 92 -2.49 14.60 -14.63
N GLY A 93 -2.74 13.43 -15.23
CA GLY A 93 -2.49 13.19 -16.65
C GLY A 93 -1.02 13.23 -17.04
N LYS A 94 -0.11 12.99 -16.09
CA LYS A 94 1.35 13.00 -16.28
C LYS A 94 1.90 11.58 -16.39
N VAL A 95 3.05 11.46 -17.05
CA VAL A 95 3.80 10.20 -17.12
C VAL A 95 4.51 9.96 -15.78
N TYR A 96 4.37 8.76 -15.24
CA TYR A 96 5.14 8.32 -14.08
C TYR A 96 6.51 7.81 -14.54
N ALA A 97 7.58 8.28 -13.90
CA ALA A 97 8.96 7.91 -14.27
C ALA A 97 9.34 6.45 -13.95
N GLY A 98 8.44 5.71 -13.29
CA GLY A 98 8.68 4.34 -12.87
C GLY A 98 9.21 4.22 -11.44
N ARG A 99 9.32 2.99 -10.98
CA ARG A 99 9.88 2.70 -9.65
C ARG A 99 11.38 2.98 -9.63
N PRO A 100 11.94 3.42 -8.50
CA PRO A 100 13.38 3.62 -8.36
C PRO A 100 14.19 2.34 -8.61
N CYS A 101 15.48 2.50 -8.86
CA CYS A 101 16.41 1.39 -8.99
C CYS A 101 16.43 0.52 -7.70
N LEU A 102 16.95 -0.69 -7.80
CA LEU A 102 16.93 -1.63 -6.67
C LEU A 102 17.69 -1.09 -5.45
N LYS A 103 18.81 -0.41 -5.67
CA LYS A 103 19.60 0.21 -4.59
C LYS A 103 18.76 1.17 -3.76
N ASP A 104 18.01 2.06 -4.41
CA ASP A 104 17.17 3.04 -3.72
C ASP A 104 15.98 2.38 -3.01
N ARG A 105 15.40 1.34 -3.63
CA ARG A 105 14.33 0.55 -3.02
C ARG A 105 14.80 -0.15 -1.74
N VAL A 106 15.99 -0.72 -1.75
CA VAL A 106 16.60 -1.37 -0.58
C VAL A 106 16.91 -0.33 0.50
N ALA A 107 17.41 0.85 0.13
CA ALA A 107 17.67 1.93 1.09
C ALA A 107 16.39 2.37 1.82
N VAL A 108 15.27 2.51 1.09
CA VAL A 108 13.97 2.84 1.70
C VAL A 108 13.47 1.71 2.59
N ALA A 109 13.64 0.44 2.20
CA ALA A 109 13.29 -0.70 3.05
C ALA A 109 14.08 -0.68 4.37
N VAL A 110 15.40 -0.49 4.30
CA VAL A 110 16.24 -0.39 5.51
C VAL A 110 15.79 0.76 6.40
N ARG A 111 15.49 1.94 5.83
CA ARG A 111 14.99 3.07 6.61
C ARG A 111 13.64 2.76 7.29
N GLN A 112 12.74 2.06 6.62
CA GLN A 112 11.48 1.60 7.23
C GLN A 112 11.76 0.73 8.46
N PHE A 113 12.73 -0.19 8.39
CA PHE A 113 13.02 -1.09 9.53
C PHE A 113 13.74 -0.38 10.67
N GLN A 114 14.57 0.62 10.38
CA GLN A 114 15.15 1.50 11.40
C GLN A 114 14.07 2.28 12.15
N LEU A 115 13.09 2.82 11.43
CA LEU A 115 11.95 3.50 12.07
C LEU A 115 11.10 2.54 12.93
N ALA A 116 10.92 1.31 12.48
CA ALA A 116 10.23 0.28 13.26
C ALA A 116 11.02 -0.11 14.50
N GLU A 117 12.36 -0.17 14.42
CA GLU A 117 13.24 -0.40 15.58
C GLU A 117 13.15 0.75 16.59
N GLU A 118 13.18 2.00 16.11
CA GLU A 118 13.02 3.20 16.95
C GLU A 118 11.68 3.20 17.71
N ASP A 119 10.61 2.71 17.09
CA ASP A 119 9.22 2.75 17.61
C ASP A 119 8.86 1.52 18.46
N HIS A 120 9.24 0.32 18.03
CA HIS A 120 8.80 -0.96 18.62
C HIS A 120 9.94 -1.85 19.12
N GLY A 121 11.21 -1.47 18.92
CA GLY A 121 12.41 -2.23 19.25
C GLY A 121 12.80 -3.27 18.19
N GLU A 122 14.06 -3.71 18.25
CA GLU A 122 14.70 -4.57 17.26
C GLU A 122 13.93 -5.86 16.95
N HIS A 123 13.42 -6.53 17.99
CA HIS A 123 12.71 -7.80 17.81
C HIS A 123 11.50 -7.64 16.89
N ILE A 124 10.64 -6.65 17.14
CA ILE A 124 9.43 -6.41 16.33
C ILE A 124 9.82 -5.92 14.93
N ALA A 125 10.79 -5.02 14.81
CA ALA A 125 11.29 -4.54 13.52
C ALA A 125 11.76 -5.71 12.63
N CYS A 126 12.48 -6.69 13.20
CA CYS A 126 12.90 -7.89 12.46
C CYS A 126 11.73 -8.77 12.03
N LEU A 127 10.72 -8.95 12.88
CA LEU A 127 9.51 -9.71 12.50
C LEU A 127 8.77 -9.05 11.34
N GLU A 128 8.66 -7.74 11.33
CA GLU A 128 8.06 -6.97 10.24
C GLU A 128 8.93 -7.03 8.97
N ALA A 129 10.25 -6.91 9.11
CA ALA A 129 11.18 -6.97 8.00
C ALA A 129 11.09 -8.29 7.23
N ARG A 130 10.82 -9.41 7.88
CA ARG A 130 10.64 -10.73 7.21
C ARG A 130 9.58 -10.71 6.11
N LYS A 131 8.53 -9.92 6.27
CA LYS A 131 7.47 -9.75 5.26
C LYS A 131 7.77 -8.59 4.31
N HIS A 132 8.03 -7.43 4.87
CA HIS A 132 8.13 -6.18 4.11
C HIS A 132 9.34 -6.18 3.19
N PHE A 133 10.49 -6.66 3.62
CA PHE A 133 11.68 -6.71 2.78
C PHE A 133 11.48 -7.61 1.55
N ALA A 134 10.85 -8.78 1.74
CA ALA A 134 10.52 -9.65 0.61
C ALA A 134 9.61 -8.97 -0.44
N TRP A 135 8.71 -8.10 0.00
CA TRP A 135 7.86 -7.32 -0.92
C TRP A 135 8.65 -6.26 -1.71
N TYR A 136 9.66 -5.61 -1.10
CA TYR A 136 10.56 -4.71 -1.84
C TYR A 136 11.33 -5.41 -2.95
N LEU A 137 11.56 -6.72 -2.82
CA LEU A 137 12.20 -7.56 -3.83
C LEU A 137 11.24 -8.19 -4.83
N LYS A 138 9.95 -7.84 -4.80
CA LYS A 138 8.97 -8.35 -5.77
C LYS A 138 9.35 -7.92 -7.19
N GLY A 139 9.42 -8.89 -8.12
CA GLY A 139 9.79 -8.65 -9.51
C GLY A 139 11.30 -8.52 -9.76
N VAL A 140 12.16 -8.67 -8.75
CA VAL A 140 13.62 -8.68 -8.92
C VAL A 140 14.06 -10.08 -9.32
N PRO A 141 14.71 -10.26 -10.50
CA PRO A 141 15.27 -11.54 -10.92
C PRO A 141 16.23 -12.11 -9.87
N HIS A 142 16.29 -13.42 -9.74
CA HIS A 142 17.19 -14.15 -8.83
C HIS A 142 17.05 -13.80 -7.33
N SER A 143 16.02 -13.06 -6.92
CA SER A 143 15.81 -12.67 -5.52
C SER A 143 15.37 -13.82 -4.59
N GLY A 144 15.12 -15.02 -5.10
CA GLY A 144 14.65 -16.16 -4.32
C GLY A 144 15.57 -16.55 -3.17
N TYR A 145 16.88 -16.57 -3.41
CA TYR A 145 17.90 -16.84 -2.40
C TYR A 145 17.81 -15.86 -1.22
N TYR A 146 17.71 -14.57 -1.52
CA TYR A 146 17.61 -13.53 -0.49
C TYR A 146 16.29 -13.55 0.26
N LYS A 147 15.18 -13.90 -0.39
CA LYS A 147 13.88 -14.06 0.29
C LYS A 147 13.93 -15.18 1.35
N ASN A 148 14.69 -16.24 1.12
CA ASN A 148 14.91 -17.28 2.12
C ASN A 148 15.71 -16.74 3.31
N GLN A 149 16.77 -15.96 3.10
CA GLN A 149 17.53 -15.32 4.18
C GLN A 149 16.66 -14.31 4.96
N ILE A 150 15.85 -13.52 4.25
CA ILE A 150 14.92 -12.55 4.85
C ILE A 150 13.96 -13.23 5.83
N SER A 151 13.52 -14.46 5.56
CA SER A 151 12.58 -15.17 6.42
C SER A 151 13.14 -15.52 7.82
N SER A 152 14.44 -15.48 7.99
CA SER A 152 15.16 -15.83 9.23
C SER A 152 15.89 -14.65 9.90
N LEU A 153 15.62 -13.41 9.48
CA LEU A 153 16.21 -12.22 10.11
C LEU A 153 15.87 -12.15 11.59
N THR A 154 16.86 -11.89 12.44
CA THR A 154 16.70 -11.82 13.89
C THR A 154 17.26 -10.54 14.51
N THR A 155 18.17 -9.87 13.81
CA THR A 155 18.82 -8.63 14.26
C THR A 155 18.83 -7.58 13.15
N MET A 156 19.01 -6.32 13.51
CA MET A 156 19.21 -5.25 12.53
C MET A 156 20.49 -5.43 11.72
N GLU A 157 21.52 -6.03 12.32
CA GLU A 157 22.75 -6.37 11.61
C GLU A 157 22.50 -7.39 10.48
N ASP A 158 21.64 -8.38 10.71
CA ASP A 158 21.21 -9.30 9.65
C ASP A 158 20.54 -8.55 8.49
N ILE A 159 19.68 -7.57 8.82
CA ILE A 159 19.01 -6.74 7.81
C ILE A 159 20.02 -5.96 6.98
N TYR A 160 21.00 -5.31 7.64
CA TYR A 160 22.04 -4.54 6.94
C TYR A 160 22.90 -5.42 6.05
N ARG A 161 23.30 -6.61 6.54
CA ARG A 161 24.06 -7.59 5.78
C ARG A 161 23.31 -8.03 4.53
N VAL A 162 22.06 -8.48 4.68
CA VAL A 162 21.23 -8.93 3.54
C VAL A 162 20.97 -7.79 2.57
N ALA A 163 20.72 -6.57 3.04
CA ALA A 163 20.52 -5.40 2.19
C ALA A 163 21.76 -5.09 1.34
N LYS A 164 22.96 -5.14 1.95
CA LYS A 164 24.23 -4.95 1.25
C LYS A 164 24.47 -6.02 0.19
N ASP A 165 24.20 -7.28 0.51
CA ASP A 165 24.37 -8.40 -0.41
C ASP A 165 23.40 -8.33 -1.58
N VAL A 166 22.12 -7.99 -1.33
CA VAL A 166 21.11 -7.76 -2.38
C VAL A 166 21.55 -6.68 -3.35
N VAL A 167 22.06 -5.55 -2.84
CA VAL A 167 22.53 -4.46 -3.72
C VAL A 167 23.78 -4.89 -4.50
N ARG A 168 24.73 -5.59 -3.88
CA ARG A 168 25.94 -6.06 -4.57
C ARG A 168 25.62 -7.03 -5.71
N ASP A 169 24.71 -7.99 -5.48
CA ASP A 169 24.57 -9.15 -6.36
C ASP A 169 23.40 -9.04 -7.35
N LEU A 170 22.44 -8.14 -7.11
CA LEU A 170 21.23 -8.01 -7.94
C LEU A 170 21.09 -6.65 -8.63
N THR A 171 22.03 -5.72 -8.45
CA THR A 171 22.14 -4.48 -9.24
C THR A 171 23.29 -4.59 -10.22
#